data_5dccde539bb4ddecaff39d25bcbd320e
#
_entry.id   5dccde539bb4ddecaff39d25bcbd320e
#
_cell.length_a   1.000
_cell.length_b   1.000
_cell.length_c   1.000
_cell.angle_alpha   90.00
_cell.angle_beta   90.00
_cell.angle_gamma   90.00
#
_symmetry.space_group_name_H-M   'P 1'
#
loop_
_entity.id
_entity.type
_entity.pdbx_description
1 polymer ?
#
loop_
_entity_poly.entity_id
_entity_poly.type
_entity_poly.pdbx_seq_one_letter_code
_entity_poly.pdbx_strand_id
1 'polypeptide(L)'
;MCEAINESKRAELISILVENLPVFRAKLGATQDTFAQRVGLTKTTLNHIENHKKELTWSNFITIVLLLLQNEDTKPLVEVMGLYPEDLKNFLMFQE
;
A
#
# COMPACT_ATOMS: atom_id res chain seq x y z
N MET A 1 -2.00 -24.41 -10.62
CA MET A 1 -2.84 -23.23 -10.53
C MET A 1 -2.21 -22.20 -9.61
N CYS A 2 -2.20 -20.96 -10.05
CA CYS A 2 -1.64 -19.90 -9.23
C CYS A 2 -2.56 -19.63 -8.05
N GLU A 3 -2.02 -19.72 -6.86
CA GLU A 3 -2.79 -19.47 -5.67
C GLU A 3 -2.98 -17.97 -5.48
N ALA A 4 -4.21 -17.55 -5.30
CA ALA A 4 -4.46 -16.15 -4.98
C ALA A 4 -3.82 -15.82 -3.64
N ILE A 5 -3.46 -14.55 -3.47
CA ILE A 5 -2.93 -14.09 -2.20
C ILE A 5 -4.00 -14.32 -1.13
N ASN A 6 -3.72 -15.17 -0.15
CA ASN A 6 -4.72 -15.50 0.87
C ASN A 6 -4.85 -14.36 1.88
N GLU A 7 -5.87 -14.46 2.74
CA GLU A 7 -6.17 -13.38 3.69
C GLU A 7 -5.04 -13.12 4.66
N SER A 8 -4.34 -14.17 5.08
CA SER A 8 -3.21 -14.00 5.99
C SER A 8 -2.10 -13.19 5.34
N LYS A 9 -1.80 -13.47 4.08
CA LYS A 9 -0.78 -12.74 3.36
C LYS A 9 -1.21 -11.30 3.10
N ARG A 10 -2.48 -11.10 2.76
CA ARG A 10 -3.00 -9.74 2.55
C ARG A 10 -2.89 -8.93 3.83
N ALA A 11 -3.27 -9.51 4.96
CA ALA A 11 -3.20 -8.82 6.24
C ALA A 11 -1.76 -8.45 6.58
N GLU A 12 -0.82 -9.35 6.30
CA GLU A 12 0.58 -9.09 6.55
C GLU A 12 1.08 -7.92 5.71
N LEU A 13 0.76 -7.92 4.42
CA LEU A 13 1.19 -6.84 3.53
C LEU A 13 0.58 -5.50 3.94
N ILE A 14 -0.71 -5.52 4.27
CA ILE A 14 -1.38 -4.31 4.71
C ILE A 14 -0.73 -3.76 5.98
N SER A 15 -0.41 -4.64 6.92
CA SER A 15 0.21 -4.22 8.17
C SER A 15 1.56 -3.55 7.92
N ILE A 16 2.37 -4.14 7.04
CA ILE A 16 3.68 -3.55 6.72
C ILE A 16 3.50 -2.16 6.11
N LEU A 17 2.55 -2.02 5.19
CA LEU A 17 2.34 -0.73 4.54
C LEU A 17 1.86 0.31 5.55
N VAL A 18 0.87 -0.04 6.38
CA VAL A 18 0.29 0.91 7.33
C VAL A 18 1.35 1.41 8.31
N GLU A 19 2.20 0.51 8.80
CA GLU A 19 3.26 0.88 9.72
C GLU A 19 4.23 1.89 9.12
N ASN A 20 4.34 1.91 7.80
CA ASN A 20 5.33 2.73 7.11
C ASN A 20 4.70 3.87 6.30
N LEU A 21 3.39 4.07 6.39
CA LEU A 21 2.74 5.15 5.64
C LEU A 21 3.36 6.52 5.93
N PRO A 22 3.63 6.89 7.19
CA PRO A 22 4.25 8.19 7.44
C PRO A 22 5.63 8.32 6.79
N VAL A 23 6.38 7.22 6.75
CA VAL A 23 7.70 7.22 6.11
C VAL A 23 7.56 7.47 4.61
N PHE A 24 6.62 6.78 3.97
CA PHE A 24 6.38 6.98 2.54
C PHE A 24 5.92 8.41 2.25
N ARG A 25 5.03 8.94 3.09
CA ARG A 25 4.57 10.31 2.89
C ARG A 25 5.72 11.31 3.02
N ALA A 26 6.62 11.08 3.98
CA ALA A 26 7.78 11.93 4.15
C ALA A 26 8.67 11.92 2.90
N LYS A 27 8.87 10.73 2.34
CA LYS A 27 9.66 10.60 1.12
C LYS A 27 9.03 11.34 -0.06
N LEU A 28 7.70 11.36 -0.11
CA LEU A 28 6.98 12.04 -1.18
C LEU A 28 6.83 13.54 -0.91
N GLY A 29 7.11 13.98 0.31
CA GLY A 29 6.83 15.35 0.71
C GLY A 29 5.33 15.62 0.78
N ALA A 30 4.53 14.60 1.11
CA ALA A 30 3.08 14.68 1.05
C ALA A 30 2.46 14.74 2.43
N THR A 31 1.49 15.65 2.59
CA THR A 31 0.66 15.69 3.79
C THR A 31 -0.35 14.55 3.72
N GLN A 32 -1.03 14.29 4.85
CA GLN A 32 -2.10 13.30 4.85
C GLN A 32 -3.19 13.68 3.84
N ASP A 33 -3.52 14.97 3.77
CA ASP A 33 -4.59 15.42 2.88
C ASP A 33 -4.23 15.19 1.42
N THR A 34 -3.03 15.61 1.04
CA THR A 34 -2.58 15.45 -0.35
C THR A 34 -2.50 13.98 -0.74
N PHE A 35 -1.94 13.16 0.14
CA PHE A 35 -1.80 11.75 -0.13
C PHE A 35 -3.15 11.06 -0.22
N ALA A 36 -4.06 11.39 0.71
CA ALA A 36 -5.39 10.80 0.71
C ALA A 36 -6.12 11.09 -0.59
N GLN A 37 -6.04 12.33 -1.08
CA GLN A 37 -6.69 12.70 -2.33
C GLN A 37 -6.21 11.84 -3.49
N ARG A 38 -4.91 11.58 -3.53
CA ARG A 38 -4.33 10.81 -4.64
C ARG A 38 -4.78 9.36 -4.64
N VAL A 39 -5.11 8.80 -3.49
CA VAL A 39 -5.49 7.39 -3.40
C VAL A 39 -6.98 7.21 -3.15
N GLY A 40 -7.76 8.29 -3.25
CA GLY A 40 -9.22 8.17 -3.16
C GLY A 40 -9.76 8.06 -1.75
N LEU A 41 -9.02 8.57 -0.76
CA LEU A 41 -9.46 8.57 0.64
C LEU A 41 -9.65 9.99 1.12
N THR A 42 -10.38 10.13 2.24
CA THR A 42 -10.43 11.42 2.92
C THR A 42 -9.26 11.49 3.89
N LYS A 43 -8.89 12.73 4.25
CA LYS A 43 -7.85 12.93 5.24
C LYS A 43 -8.18 12.24 6.56
N THR A 44 -9.45 12.33 6.98
CA THR A 44 -9.90 11.71 8.22
C THR A 44 -9.73 10.20 8.18
N THR A 45 -10.12 9.58 7.06
CA THR A 45 -9.97 8.13 6.91
C THR A 45 -8.51 7.73 6.96
N LEU A 46 -7.65 8.44 6.24
CA LEU A 46 -6.22 8.13 6.26
C LEU A 46 -5.63 8.29 7.66
N ASN A 47 -6.03 9.34 8.37
CA ASN A 47 -5.58 9.55 9.74
C ASN A 47 -5.97 8.38 10.63
N HIS A 48 -7.22 7.90 10.50
CA HIS A 48 -7.68 6.76 11.28
C HIS A 48 -6.91 5.49 10.95
N ILE A 49 -6.58 5.30 9.67
CA ILE A 49 -5.79 4.14 9.26
C ILE A 49 -4.39 4.19 9.87
N GLU A 50 -3.74 5.34 9.80
CA GLU A 50 -2.38 5.49 10.33
C GLU A 50 -2.36 5.35 11.85
N ASN A 51 -3.48 5.65 12.52
CA ASN A 51 -3.59 5.51 13.97
C ASN A 51 -4.23 4.20 14.39
N HIS A 52 -4.39 3.26 13.47
CA HIS A 52 -4.90 1.93 13.74
C HIS A 52 -6.34 1.91 14.25
N LYS A 53 -7.12 2.94 13.92
CA LYS A 53 -8.53 3.01 14.28
C LYS A 53 -9.43 2.50 13.18
N LYS A 54 -8.88 2.27 12.00
CA LYS A 54 -9.62 1.76 10.85
C LYS A 54 -8.66 0.92 10.02
N GLU A 55 -9.19 -0.15 9.45
CA GLU A 55 -8.37 -1.02 8.62
C GLU A 55 -8.30 -0.50 7.19
N LEU A 56 -7.14 -0.68 6.58
CA LEU A 56 -6.95 -0.36 5.17
C LEU A 56 -7.51 -1.51 4.34
N THR A 57 -8.34 -1.18 3.36
CA THR A 57 -8.89 -2.23 2.49
C THR A 57 -7.83 -2.72 1.53
N TRP A 58 -8.04 -3.94 1.00
CA TRP A 58 -7.13 -4.50 0.02
C TRP A 58 -7.06 -3.65 -1.24
N SER A 59 -8.21 -3.12 -1.69
CA SER A 59 -8.22 -2.25 -2.87
C SER A 59 -7.37 -1.00 -2.66
N ASN A 60 -7.48 -0.40 -1.49
CA ASN A 60 -6.70 0.80 -1.19
C ASN A 60 -5.22 0.46 -1.04
N PHE A 61 -4.91 -0.72 -0.49
CA PHE A 61 -3.53 -1.19 -0.43
C PHE A 61 -2.92 -1.24 -1.84
N ILE A 62 -3.64 -1.86 -2.78
CA ILE A 62 -3.15 -1.98 -4.15
C ILE A 62 -2.94 -0.60 -4.77
N THR A 63 -3.91 0.30 -4.59
CA THR A 63 -3.80 1.65 -5.14
C THR A 63 -2.58 2.37 -4.59
N ILE A 64 -2.36 2.27 -3.29
CA ILE A 64 -1.22 2.94 -2.66
C ILE A 64 0.09 2.36 -3.17
N VAL A 65 0.19 1.04 -3.24
CA VAL A 65 1.41 0.40 -3.74
C VAL A 65 1.70 0.84 -5.16
N LEU A 66 0.68 0.89 -6.02
CA LEU A 66 0.87 1.33 -7.39
C LEU A 66 1.38 2.77 -7.45
N LEU A 67 0.82 3.64 -6.61
CA LEU A 67 1.28 5.02 -6.55
C LEU A 67 2.75 5.10 -6.13
N LEU A 68 3.11 4.34 -5.09
CA LEU A 68 4.46 4.37 -4.56
C LEU A 68 5.47 3.82 -5.55
N LEU A 69 5.07 2.88 -6.39
CA LEU A 69 5.95 2.31 -7.41
C LEU A 69 6.28 3.28 -8.52
N GLN A 70 5.45 4.32 -8.71
CA GLN A 70 5.67 5.30 -9.76
C GLN A 70 6.70 6.36 -9.38
N ASN A 71 7.05 6.45 -8.11
CA ASN A 71 7.96 7.48 -7.61
C ASN A 71 9.31 6.88 -7.32
N GLU A 72 10.38 7.52 -7.83
CA GLU A 72 11.73 6.99 -7.71
C GLU A 72 12.21 6.94 -6.26
N ASP A 73 11.68 7.80 -5.40
CA ASP A 73 12.11 7.86 -4.01
C ASP A 73 11.44 6.80 -3.15
N THR A 74 10.27 6.31 -3.56
CA THR A 74 9.53 5.31 -2.78
C THR A 74 9.60 3.91 -3.38
N LYS A 75 9.83 3.79 -4.68
CA LYS A 75 9.87 2.48 -5.32
C LYS A 75 10.87 1.52 -4.68
N PRO A 76 12.13 1.95 -4.39
CA PRO A 76 13.08 1.02 -3.76
C PRO A 76 12.61 0.55 -2.39
N LEU A 77 11.93 1.41 -1.64
CA LEU A 77 11.41 1.02 -0.33
C LEU A 77 10.31 -0.01 -0.45
N VAL A 78 9.43 0.15 -1.44
CA VAL A 78 8.39 -0.83 -1.70
C VAL A 78 9.01 -2.20 -1.95
N GLU A 79 10.07 -2.23 -2.75
CA GLU A 79 10.74 -3.47 -3.10
C GLU A 79 11.45 -4.09 -1.91
N VAL A 80 12.17 -3.28 -1.14
CA VAL A 80 12.90 -3.77 0.03
C VAL A 80 11.95 -4.30 1.10
N MET A 81 10.80 -3.65 1.26
CA MET A 81 9.82 -4.07 2.26
C MET A 81 8.98 -5.25 1.80
N GLY A 82 9.13 -5.68 0.55
CA GLY A 82 8.39 -6.82 0.03
C GLY A 82 6.91 -6.53 -0.18
N LEU A 83 6.54 -5.28 -0.45
CA LEU A 83 5.14 -4.89 -0.61
C LEU A 83 4.59 -5.22 -1.99
N TYR A 84 5.44 -5.58 -2.93
CA TYR A 84 5.02 -5.96 -4.27
C TYR A 84 5.68 -7.27 -4.66
N PRO A 85 5.35 -8.37 -3.94
CA PRO A 85 6.03 -9.63 -4.17
C PRO A 85 5.61 -10.26 -5.50
N GLU A 86 6.39 -11.24 -5.93
CA GLU A 86 6.20 -11.86 -7.23
C GLU A 86 4.81 -12.50 -7.38
N ASP A 87 4.32 -13.15 -6.31
CA ASP A 87 2.98 -13.76 -6.39
C ASP A 87 1.89 -12.72 -6.52
N LEU A 88 2.03 -11.55 -5.89
CA LEU A 88 1.08 -10.47 -6.08
C LEU A 88 1.15 -9.92 -7.51
N LYS A 89 2.36 -9.76 -8.01
CA LYS A 89 2.55 -9.29 -9.38
C LYS A 89 1.87 -10.23 -10.37
N ASN A 90 2.08 -11.54 -10.19
CA ASN A 90 1.48 -12.53 -11.07
C ASN A 90 -0.04 -12.53 -10.95
N PHE A 91 -0.55 -12.36 -9.74
CA PHE A 91 -1.99 -12.30 -9.52
C PHE A 91 -2.60 -11.12 -10.27
N LEU A 92 -1.94 -9.95 -10.20
CA LEU A 92 -2.43 -8.75 -10.88
C LEU A 92 -2.26 -8.81 -12.39
N MET A 93 -1.31 -9.60 -12.87
CA MET A 93 -1.16 -9.83 -14.30
C MET A 93 -2.16 -10.82 -14.84
N PHE A 94 -3.03 -11.35 -13.97
CA PHE A 94 -4.07 -12.30 -14.33
C PHE A 94 -3.48 -13.57 -14.93
N GLN A 95 -2.35 -13.99 -14.41
CA GLN A 95 -1.69 -15.23 -14.82
C GLN A 95 -2.33 -16.41 -14.09
N GLU A 96 -2.49 -17.52 -14.80
CA GLU A 96 -3.03 -18.73 -14.18
C GLU A 96 -2.04 -19.87 -14.20
#